data_ae9b50da9ed75b41f2929a7bc30237e0
#
_entry.id   ae9b50da9ed75b41f2929a7bc30237e0
#
_cell.length_a   1.000
_cell.length_b   1.000
_cell.length_c   1.000
_cell.angle_alpha   90.00
_cell.angle_beta   90.00
_cell.angle_gamma   90.00
#
_symmetry.space_group_name_H-M   'P 1'
#
loop_
_entity.id
_entity.type
_entity.pdbx_description
1 polymer ?
#
loop_
_entity_poly.entity_id
_entity_poly.type
_entity_poly.pdbx_seq_one_letter_code
_entity_poly.pdbx_strand_id
1 'polypeptide(L)'
;TGVGKTELSKELARVMGVEFLRFDMSEYMEKHTVARLIGAPPGYVGFDQGGLLTDAISKSPHSVLLLDEIEKAHPDLFNILLQVMDYGTLTDNNGRKTDFRNVILVMTTNAGARDMSRNAIGMVPGTIAGSEKKELERVFSPEFRNRLDAVISFKALPPIVVLNVVDKFITQLEMQLLQKKVDLDVTDSARSWLAEAGYDEKMGARPLARLIH
;
A
#
# COMPACT_ATOMS: atom_id res chain seq x y z
N THR A 1 10.82 -1.67 2.71
CA THR A 1 9.49 -2.16 3.16
C THR A 1 9.28 -1.77 4.62
N GLY A 2 8.02 -1.89 5.17
CA GLY A 2 7.77 -1.67 6.60
C GLY A 2 7.97 -0.24 7.12
N VAL A 3 7.91 0.76 6.24
CA VAL A 3 8.09 2.19 6.57
C VAL A 3 6.78 2.96 6.72
N GLY A 4 5.65 2.26 6.76
CA GLY A 4 4.34 2.86 7.04
C GLY A 4 3.48 3.23 5.81
N LYS A 5 3.81 2.81 4.59
CA LYS A 5 3.04 3.14 3.37
C LYS A 5 1.55 2.78 3.48
N THR A 6 1.27 1.51 3.81
CA THR A 6 -0.12 1.02 3.98
C THR A 6 -0.81 1.68 5.17
N GLU A 7 -0.07 1.94 6.25
CA GLU A 7 -0.61 2.58 7.46
C GLU A 7 -1.02 4.03 7.21
N LEU A 8 -0.22 4.78 6.43
CA LEU A 8 -0.58 6.14 6.02
C LEU A 8 -1.91 6.16 5.27
N SER A 9 -2.14 5.20 4.37
CA SER A 9 -3.39 5.13 3.60
C SER A 9 -4.61 4.83 4.48
N LYS A 10 -4.43 3.98 5.51
CA LYS A 10 -5.48 3.71 6.51
C LYS A 10 -5.79 4.95 7.34
N GLU A 11 -4.75 5.63 7.82
CA GLU A 11 -4.93 6.85 8.62
C GLU A 11 -5.56 7.97 7.79
N LEU A 12 -5.22 8.09 6.50
CA LEU A 12 -5.86 9.03 5.59
C LEU A 12 -7.37 8.76 5.52
N ALA A 13 -7.79 7.51 5.30
CA ALA A 13 -9.21 7.15 5.26
C ALA A 13 -9.91 7.46 6.59
N ARG A 14 -9.25 7.14 7.72
CA ARG A 14 -9.76 7.42 9.07
C ARG A 14 -9.98 8.91 9.32
N VAL A 15 -9.00 9.75 8.98
CA VAL A 15 -9.08 11.22 9.17
C VAL A 15 -10.14 11.83 8.27
N MET A 16 -10.30 11.32 7.05
CA MET A 16 -11.33 11.78 6.12
C MET A 16 -12.73 11.23 6.43
N GLY A 17 -12.85 10.24 7.32
CA GLY A 17 -14.13 9.61 7.65
C GLY A 17 -14.73 8.81 6.49
N VAL A 18 -13.87 8.23 5.63
CA VAL A 18 -14.28 7.43 4.47
C VAL A 18 -13.80 5.98 4.60
N GLU A 19 -14.38 5.09 3.78
CA GLU A 19 -14.02 3.67 3.78
C GLU A 19 -12.59 3.46 3.26
N PHE A 20 -11.88 2.45 3.79
CA PHE A 20 -10.57 2.02 3.33
C PHE A 20 -10.66 0.69 2.60
N LEU A 21 -10.35 0.71 1.32
CA LEU A 21 -10.33 -0.47 0.44
C LEU A 21 -8.88 -0.80 0.08
N ARG A 22 -8.48 -2.07 0.22
CA ARG A 22 -7.13 -2.53 -0.11
C ARG A 22 -7.16 -3.75 -1.01
N PHE A 23 -6.39 -3.69 -2.08
CA PHE A 23 -6.10 -4.81 -2.97
C PHE A 23 -4.58 -5.02 -3.04
N ASP A 24 -4.14 -6.24 -2.77
CA ASP A 24 -2.73 -6.63 -2.89
C ASP A 24 -2.49 -7.10 -4.33
N MET A 25 -1.64 -6.38 -5.05
CA MET A 25 -1.41 -6.63 -6.47
C MET A 25 -0.60 -7.90 -6.73
N SER A 26 -0.03 -8.50 -5.70
CA SER A 26 0.58 -9.83 -5.83
C SER A 26 -0.44 -10.95 -6.13
N GLU A 27 -1.73 -10.71 -5.85
CA GLU A 27 -2.82 -11.63 -6.20
C GLU A 27 -3.28 -11.48 -7.67
N TYR A 28 -2.86 -10.38 -8.34
CA TYR A 28 -3.29 -10.00 -9.69
C TYR A 28 -2.14 -9.96 -10.70
N MET A 29 -1.21 -10.90 -10.58
CA MET A 29 -0.05 -11.03 -11.47
C MET A 29 -0.42 -11.65 -12.83
N GLU A 30 -1.48 -12.46 -12.87
CA GLU A 30 -1.91 -13.19 -14.06
C GLU A 30 -3.13 -12.51 -14.71
N LYS A 31 -3.23 -12.59 -16.04
CA LYS A 31 -4.31 -11.97 -16.79
C LYS A 31 -5.71 -12.40 -16.32
N HIS A 32 -5.88 -13.67 -16.00
CA HIS A 32 -7.17 -14.18 -15.52
C HIS A 32 -7.54 -13.65 -14.13
N THR A 33 -6.57 -13.32 -13.28
CA THR A 33 -6.84 -12.70 -11.97
C THR A 33 -7.22 -11.24 -12.11
N VAL A 34 -6.66 -10.50 -13.08
CA VAL A 34 -7.11 -9.15 -13.41
C VAL A 34 -8.57 -9.13 -13.87
N ALA A 35 -8.99 -10.14 -14.64
CA ALA A 35 -10.41 -10.28 -15.03
C ALA A 35 -11.35 -10.37 -13.82
N ARG A 36 -10.90 -10.90 -12.67
CA ARG A 36 -11.70 -10.90 -11.43
C ARG A 36 -11.91 -9.52 -10.84
N LEU A 37 -10.97 -8.58 -11.07
CA LEU A 37 -11.12 -7.19 -10.60
C LEU A 37 -12.22 -6.43 -11.35
N ILE A 38 -12.34 -6.67 -12.65
CA ILE A 38 -13.24 -5.93 -13.55
C ILE A 38 -14.42 -6.78 -14.09
N GLY A 39 -14.57 -8.01 -13.57
CA GLY A 39 -15.53 -8.98 -14.07
C GLY A 39 -14.96 -9.87 -15.19
N ALA A 40 -15.43 -11.11 -15.26
CA ALA A 40 -15.04 -12.02 -16.32
C ALA A 40 -15.76 -11.66 -17.64
N PRO A 41 -15.10 -11.80 -18.82
CA PRO A 41 -15.77 -11.62 -20.09
C PRO A 41 -16.87 -12.65 -20.32
N PRO A 42 -17.87 -12.37 -21.19
CA PRO A 42 -18.88 -13.35 -21.60
C PRO A 42 -18.27 -14.67 -22.05
N GLY A 43 -18.81 -15.78 -21.57
CA GLY A 43 -18.34 -17.14 -21.89
C GLY A 43 -17.25 -17.72 -20.96
N TYR A 44 -16.77 -16.95 -19.99
CA TYR A 44 -15.85 -17.43 -18.95
C TYR A 44 -16.60 -17.76 -17.65
N VAL A 45 -16.04 -18.69 -16.86
CA VAL A 45 -16.57 -19.04 -15.53
C VAL A 45 -16.55 -17.81 -14.64
N GLY A 46 -17.69 -17.48 -14.00
CA GLY A 46 -17.83 -16.30 -13.14
C GLY A 46 -18.29 -15.03 -13.89
N PHE A 47 -18.73 -15.11 -15.14
CA PHE A 47 -19.27 -13.96 -15.89
C PHE A 47 -20.42 -13.26 -15.16
N ASP A 48 -21.29 -13.99 -14.46
CA ASP A 48 -22.41 -13.44 -13.70
C ASP A 48 -21.98 -12.70 -12.43
N GLN A 49 -20.71 -12.84 -12.03
CA GLN A 49 -20.12 -12.15 -10.88
C GLN A 49 -19.53 -10.82 -11.37
N GLY A 50 -19.93 -9.71 -10.74
CA GLY A 50 -19.33 -8.41 -10.98
C GLY A 50 -17.84 -8.39 -10.70
N GLY A 51 -17.13 -7.35 -11.11
CA GLY A 51 -15.72 -7.18 -10.77
C GLY A 51 -15.54 -6.83 -9.30
N LEU A 52 -14.59 -7.46 -8.63
CA LEU A 52 -14.32 -7.21 -7.21
C LEU A 52 -14.04 -5.73 -6.93
N LEU A 53 -13.29 -5.07 -7.81
CA LEU A 53 -12.98 -3.65 -7.69
C LEU A 53 -14.22 -2.77 -7.93
N THR A 54 -14.95 -3.03 -9.00
CA THR A 54 -16.16 -2.25 -9.35
C THR A 54 -17.26 -2.43 -8.32
N ASP A 55 -17.41 -3.62 -7.76
CA ASP A 55 -18.38 -3.89 -6.70
C ASP A 55 -17.99 -3.22 -5.37
N ALA A 56 -16.70 -3.26 -5.00
CA ALA A 56 -16.21 -2.59 -3.80
C ALA A 56 -16.46 -1.08 -3.86
N ILE A 57 -16.11 -0.43 -4.99
CA ILE A 57 -16.33 1.01 -5.18
C ILE A 57 -17.82 1.35 -5.26
N SER A 58 -18.64 0.51 -5.89
CA SER A 58 -20.09 0.75 -5.95
C SER A 58 -20.75 0.70 -4.56
N LYS A 59 -20.23 -0.11 -3.64
CA LYS A 59 -20.67 -0.17 -2.24
C LYS A 59 -20.15 1.01 -1.41
N SER A 60 -18.94 1.48 -1.71
CA SER A 60 -18.25 2.55 -0.98
C SER A 60 -17.71 3.61 -1.94
N PRO A 61 -18.59 4.46 -2.54
CA PRO A 61 -18.22 5.40 -3.57
C PRO A 61 -17.32 6.55 -3.09
N HIS A 62 -17.27 6.77 -1.78
CA HIS A 62 -16.32 7.67 -1.11
C HIS A 62 -15.33 6.81 -0.31
N SER A 63 -14.15 6.61 -0.85
CA SER A 63 -13.16 5.70 -0.23
C SER A 63 -11.74 6.08 -0.57
N VAL A 64 -10.80 5.60 0.25
CA VAL A 64 -9.38 5.51 -0.10
C VAL A 64 -9.13 4.10 -0.61
N LEU A 65 -8.81 4.00 -1.89
CA LEU A 65 -8.47 2.75 -2.57
C LEU A 65 -6.94 2.59 -2.61
N LEU A 66 -6.42 1.60 -1.89
CA LEU A 66 -5.01 1.24 -1.91
C LEU A 66 -4.78 0.03 -2.81
N LEU A 67 -3.97 0.22 -3.85
CA LEU A 67 -3.36 -0.85 -4.65
C LEU A 67 -1.93 -1.08 -4.15
N ASP A 68 -1.74 -2.13 -3.35
CA ASP A 68 -0.47 -2.39 -2.69
C ASP A 68 0.45 -3.22 -3.60
N GLU A 69 1.75 -2.86 -3.69
CA GLU A 69 2.77 -3.52 -4.53
C GLU A 69 2.42 -3.53 -6.03
N ILE A 70 2.05 -2.35 -6.56
CA ILE A 70 1.57 -2.18 -7.95
C ILE A 70 2.53 -2.73 -9.02
N GLU A 71 3.84 -2.78 -8.74
CA GLU A 71 4.85 -3.34 -9.63
C GLU A 71 4.69 -4.84 -9.90
N LYS A 72 3.89 -5.54 -9.10
CA LYS A 72 3.60 -6.96 -9.28
C LYS A 72 2.39 -7.23 -10.15
N ALA A 73 1.56 -6.22 -10.38
CA ALA A 73 0.34 -6.35 -11.17
C ALA A 73 0.62 -6.73 -12.63
N HIS A 74 -0.29 -7.48 -13.23
CA HIS A 74 -0.27 -7.71 -14.68
C HIS A 74 -0.37 -6.39 -15.45
N PRO A 75 0.34 -6.23 -16.59
CA PRO A 75 0.34 -4.98 -17.37
C PRO A 75 -1.04 -4.45 -17.77
N ASP A 76 -2.01 -5.33 -18.02
CA ASP A 76 -3.39 -4.94 -18.36
C ASP A 76 -4.05 -4.06 -17.29
N LEU A 77 -3.64 -4.19 -16.01
CA LEU A 77 -4.17 -3.36 -14.93
C LEU A 77 -3.82 -1.88 -15.12
N PHE A 78 -2.64 -1.58 -15.63
CA PHE A 78 -2.23 -0.19 -15.87
C PHE A 78 -3.12 0.50 -16.89
N ASN A 79 -3.59 -0.22 -17.93
CA ASN A 79 -4.52 0.32 -18.91
C ASN A 79 -5.90 0.62 -18.28
N ILE A 80 -6.35 -0.24 -17.36
CA ILE A 80 -7.58 -0.03 -16.60
C ILE A 80 -7.46 1.20 -15.70
N LEU A 81 -6.33 1.36 -15.02
CA LEU A 81 -6.07 2.51 -14.15
C LEU A 81 -5.95 3.82 -14.94
N LEU A 82 -5.36 3.80 -16.14
CA LEU A 82 -5.34 4.96 -17.03
C LEU A 82 -6.78 5.40 -17.37
N GLN A 83 -7.66 4.47 -17.70
CA GLN A 83 -9.07 4.78 -17.96
C GLN A 83 -9.75 5.41 -16.73
N VAL A 84 -9.49 4.88 -15.54
CA VAL A 84 -10.02 5.43 -14.28
C VAL A 84 -9.51 6.86 -14.05
N MET A 85 -8.20 7.10 -14.23
CA MET A 85 -7.61 8.41 -14.01
C MET A 85 -8.05 9.46 -15.05
N ASP A 86 -8.31 9.03 -16.31
CA ASP A 86 -8.73 9.95 -17.37
C ASP A 86 -10.20 10.33 -17.31
N TYR A 87 -11.05 9.34 -17.04
CA TYR A 87 -12.51 9.51 -17.15
C TYR A 87 -13.22 9.51 -15.79
N GLY A 88 -12.54 9.19 -14.70
CA GLY A 88 -13.15 9.03 -13.38
C GLY A 88 -14.18 7.91 -13.31
N THR A 89 -14.19 7.01 -14.29
CA THR A 89 -15.17 5.92 -14.37
C THR A 89 -14.54 4.67 -14.97
N LEU A 90 -15.04 3.50 -14.55
CA LEU A 90 -14.66 2.21 -15.10
C LEU A 90 -15.92 1.44 -15.50
N THR A 91 -15.94 0.91 -16.72
CA THR A 91 -17.00 0.01 -17.17
C THR A 91 -16.47 -1.43 -17.05
N ASP A 92 -17.15 -2.24 -16.29
CA ASP A 92 -16.81 -3.67 -16.16
C ASP A 92 -17.21 -4.47 -17.42
N ASN A 93 -16.78 -5.73 -17.46
CA ASN A 93 -17.09 -6.59 -18.61
C ASN A 93 -18.58 -6.94 -18.75
N ASN A 94 -19.40 -6.65 -17.72
CA ASN A 94 -20.85 -6.80 -17.75
C ASN A 94 -21.57 -5.52 -18.23
N GLY A 95 -20.80 -4.49 -18.62
CA GLY A 95 -21.34 -3.20 -19.07
C GLY A 95 -21.76 -2.27 -17.93
N ARG A 96 -21.51 -2.62 -16.66
CA ARG A 96 -21.83 -1.79 -15.51
C ARG A 96 -20.77 -0.70 -15.35
N LYS A 97 -21.21 0.55 -15.35
CA LYS A 97 -20.35 1.71 -15.17
C LYS A 97 -20.25 2.07 -13.69
N THR A 98 -19.03 2.14 -13.17
CA THR A 98 -18.71 2.50 -11.78
C THR A 98 -18.02 3.85 -11.74
N ASP A 99 -18.42 4.72 -10.82
CA ASP A 99 -17.88 6.09 -10.64
C ASP A 99 -16.73 6.09 -9.64
N PHE A 100 -15.57 6.60 -10.05
CA PHE A 100 -14.35 6.70 -9.24
C PHE A 100 -13.99 8.16 -8.86
N ARG A 101 -14.81 9.15 -9.25
CA ARG A 101 -14.47 10.59 -9.05
C ARG A 101 -14.32 11.00 -7.60
N ASN A 102 -14.92 10.26 -6.66
CA ASN A 102 -14.82 10.49 -5.22
C ASN A 102 -13.91 9.47 -4.53
N VAL A 103 -13.09 8.74 -5.28
CA VAL A 103 -12.13 7.75 -4.77
C VAL A 103 -10.74 8.36 -4.77
N ILE A 104 -10.06 8.29 -3.63
CA ILE A 104 -8.64 8.63 -3.56
C ILE A 104 -7.87 7.37 -3.89
N LEU A 105 -7.27 7.34 -5.08
CA LEU A 105 -6.45 6.23 -5.54
C LEU A 105 -5.03 6.37 -4.99
N VAL A 106 -4.60 5.41 -4.20
CA VAL A 106 -3.24 5.31 -3.67
C VAL A 106 -2.60 4.04 -4.20
N MET A 107 -1.39 4.17 -4.72
CA MET A 107 -0.60 3.02 -5.18
C MET A 107 0.71 2.99 -4.41
N THR A 108 1.09 1.82 -3.90
CA THR A 108 2.41 1.65 -3.29
C THR A 108 3.31 0.81 -4.16
N THR A 109 4.60 1.11 -4.12
CA THR A 109 5.63 0.30 -4.77
C THR A 109 6.84 0.14 -3.86
N ASN A 110 7.54 -0.97 -3.99
CA ASN A 110 8.86 -1.21 -3.41
C ASN A 110 9.98 -1.09 -4.46
N ALA A 111 9.66 -0.64 -5.67
CA ALA A 111 10.65 -0.26 -6.66
C ALA A 111 11.59 0.79 -6.06
N GLY A 112 12.88 0.68 -6.29
CA GLY A 112 13.90 1.56 -5.68
C GLY A 112 14.48 1.07 -4.35
N ALA A 113 13.77 0.28 -3.55
CA ALA A 113 14.32 -0.27 -2.30
C ALA A 113 15.48 -1.26 -2.55
N ARG A 114 15.51 -1.90 -3.72
CA ARG A 114 16.58 -2.84 -4.11
C ARG A 114 17.88 -2.12 -4.52
N ASP A 115 17.77 -0.95 -5.13
CA ASP A 115 18.95 -0.19 -5.57
C ASP A 115 19.57 0.62 -4.42
N MET A 116 18.79 1.06 -3.44
CA MET A 116 19.34 1.66 -2.22
C MET A 116 20.26 0.69 -1.46
N SER A 117 19.94 -0.60 -1.45
CA SER A 117 20.79 -1.63 -0.83
C SER A 117 22.03 -2.01 -1.67
N ARG A 118 22.01 -1.78 -3.00
CA ARG A 118 23.15 -2.01 -3.89
C ARG A 118 24.13 -0.83 -3.93
N ASN A 119 23.63 0.39 -3.79
CA ASN A 119 24.46 1.61 -3.83
C ASN A 119 25.23 1.88 -2.54
N ALA A 120 25.00 1.11 -1.46
CA ALA A 120 25.78 1.18 -0.23
C ALA A 120 27.22 0.65 -0.37
N ILE A 121 27.56 0.03 -1.51
CA ILE A 121 28.90 -0.47 -1.79
C ILE A 121 29.50 0.37 -2.95
N GLY A 122 29.99 1.58 -2.64
CA GLY A 122 30.96 2.28 -3.48
C GLY A 122 30.54 3.52 -4.27
N MET A 123 29.51 4.30 -3.87
CA MET A 123 29.18 5.56 -4.54
C MET A 123 29.01 6.77 -3.60
N VAL A 124 29.46 7.91 -4.10
CA VAL A 124 29.49 9.24 -3.47
C VAL A 124 28.09 9.70 -3.01
N PRO A 125 27.95 10.31 -1.81
CA PRO A 125 26.68 10.89 -1.35
C PRO A 125 26.28 12.08 -2.24
N GLY A 126 25.27 11.91 -3.09
CA GLY A 126 24.79 12.99 -3.97
C GLY A 126 23.75 12.57 -5.00
N THR A 127 23.46 11.28 -5.19
CA THR A 127 22.69 10.79 -6.34
C THR A 127 21.33 10.15 -5.95
N ILE A 128 20.81 10.37 -4.74
CA ILE A 128 19.63 9.66 -4.22
C ILE A 128 18.35 10.10 -4.98
N ALA A 129 18.19 11.38 -5.27
CA ALA A 129 17.00 11.88 -5.99
C ALA A 129 16.89 11.40 -7.46
N GLY A 130 18.03 11.02 -8.07
CA GLY A 130 18.06 10.49 -9.44
C GLY A 130 17.72 9.00 -9.56
N SER A 131 17.91 8.22 -8.49
CA SER A 131 17.63 6.78 -8.50
C SER A 131 16.13 6.48 -8.38
N GLU A 132 15.42 7.20 -7.50
CA GLU A 132 13.96 7.04 -7.32
C GLU A 132 13.20 7.35 -8.61
N LYS A 133 13.58 8.42 -9.32
CA LYS A 133 12.97 8.78 -10.59
C LYS A 133 13.19 7.71 -11.66
N LYS A 134 14.40 7.16 -11.76
CA LYS A 134 14.73 6.09 -12.70
C LYS A 134 13.94 4.80 -12.42
N GLU A 135 13.71 4.48 -11.15
CA GLU A 135 12.93 3.30 -10.78
C GLU A 135 11.44 3.47 -11.11
N LEU A 136 10.88 4.67 -10.87
CA LEU A 136 9.52 4.98 -11.32
C LEU A 136 9.39 4.91 -12.85
N GLU A 137 10.43 5.31 -13.58
CA GLU A 137 10.49 5.23 -15.04
C GLU A 137 10.53 3.80 -15.58
N ARG A 138 11.03 2.85 -14.79
CA ARG A 138 11.02 1.41 -15.14
C ARG A 138 9.67 0.76 -14.91
N VAL A 139 8.95 1.18 -13.86
CA VAL A 139 7.66 0.59 -13.47
C VAL A 139 6.52 1.22 -14.24
N PHE A 140 6.55 2.53 -14.43
CA PHE A 140 5.44 3.29 -15.00
C PHE A 140 5.82 3.93 -16.33
N SER A 141 4.94 3.79 -17.32
CA SER A 141 5.07 4.52 -18.58
C SER A 141 5.03 6.03 -18.37
N PRO A 142 5.61 6.85 -19.27
CA PRO A 142 5.49 8.30 -19.19
C PRO A 142 4.03 8.78 -19.12
N GLU A 143 3.15 8.14 -19.87
CA GLU A 143 1.72 8.42 -19.88
C GLU A 143 1.10 8.24 -18.51
N PHE A 144 1.38 7.11 -17.83
CA PHE A 144 0.88 6.82 -16.49
C PHE A 144 1.40 7.84 -15.46
N ARG A 145 2.70 8.15 -15.52
CA ARG A 145 3.33 9.10 -14.58
C ARG A 145 2.75 10.51 -14.67
N ASN A 146 2.37 10.95 -15.88
CA ASN A 146 1.78 12.28 -16.09
C ASN A 146 0.37 12.43 -15.51
N ARG A 147 -0.26 11.35 -15.08
CA ARG A 147 -1.59 11.34 -14.44
C ARG A 147 -1.54 11.22 -12.91
N LEU A 148 -0.34 11.06 -12.36
CA LEU A 148 -0.16 11.05 -10.93
C LEU A 148 -0.14 12.48 -10.40
N ASP A 149 -1.01 12.79 -9.44
CA ASP A 149 -1.05 14.10 -8.76
C ASP A 149 0.17 14.31 -7.88
N ALA A 150 0.64 13.25 -7.21
CA ALA A 150 1.80 13.32 -6.33
C ALA A 150 2.53 11.97 -6.23
N VAL A 151 3.84 12.06 -6.03
CA VAL A 151 4.71 10.93 -5.71
C VAL A 151 5.36 11.20 -4.36
N ILE A 152 5.15 10.31 -3.39
CA ILE A 152 5.64 10.44 -2.02
C ILE A 152 6.67 9.37 -1.75
N SER A 153 7.90 9.79 -1.46
CA SER A 153 9.01 8.90 -1.12
C SER A 153 9.05 8.62 0.39
N PHE A 154 9.08 7.35 0.74
CA PHE A 154 9.25 6.90 2.13
C PHE A 154 10.71 6.56 2.40
N LYS A 155 11.32 7.27 3.34
CA LYS A 155 12.67 7.01 3.83
C LYS A 155 12.67 5.99 4.97
N ALA A 156 13.86 5.50 5.34
CA ALA A 156 14.04 4.73 6.56
C ALA A 156 13.52 5.51 7.78
N LEU A 157 12.93 4.80 8.73
CA LEU A 157 12.36 5.42 9.92
C LEU A 157 13.48 5.91 10.85
N PRO A 158 13.46 7.18 11.30
CA PRO A 158 14.35 7.66 12.35
C PRO A 158 14.10 6.90 13.66
N PRO A 159 15.11 6.75 14.55
CA PRO A 159 14.98 6.04 15.83
C PRO A 159 13.80 6.51 16.69
N ILE A 160 13.55 7.82 16.74
CA ILE A 160 12.42 8.39 17.48
C ILE A 160 11.07 7.91 16.93
N VAL A 161 10.94 7.74 15.62
CA VAL A 161 9.71 7.23 15.00
C VAL A 161 9.56 5.75 15.29
N VAL A 162 10.66 4.98 15.34
CA VAL A 162 10.62 3.56 15.71
C VAL A 162 10.10 3.40 17.15
N LEU A 163 10.54 4.22 18.10
CA LEU A 163 10.01 4.24 19.46
C LEU A 163 8.50 4.52 19.49
N ASN A 164 8.02 5.50 18.73
CA ASN A 164 6.59 5.78 18.63
C ASN A 164 5.80 4.60 18.06
N VAL A 165 6.39 3.82 17.14
CA VAL A 165 5.76 2.59 16.63
C VAL A 165 5.73 1.52 17.72
N VAL A 166 6.77 1.38 18.54
CA VAL A 166 6.77 0.47 19.71
C VAL A 166 5.65 0.86 20.67
N ASP A 167 5.53 2.14 21.04
CA ASP A 167 4.47 2.63 21.93
C ASP A 167 3.07 2.34 21.37
N LYS A 168 2.87 2.53 20.06
CA LYS A 168 1.62 2.18 19.40
C LYS A 168 1.27 0.69 19.57
N PHE A 169 2.22 -0.21 19.35
CA PHE A 169 1.97 -1.66 19.50
C PHE A 169 1.77 -2.07 20.96
N ILE A 170 2.50 -1.46 21.91
CA ILE A 170 2.29 -1.66 23.34
C ILE A 170 0.86 -1.25 23.71
N THR A 171 0.41 -0.06 23.31
CA THR A 171 -0.96 0.41 23.58
C THR A 171 -2.02 -0.52 22.96
N GLN A 172 -1.79 -1.05 21.77
CA GLN A 172 -2.69 -2.02 21.16
C GLN A 172 -2.76 -3.31 21.98
N LEU A 173 -1.63 -3.80 22.49
CA LEU A 173 -1.56 -4.97 23.37
C LEU A 173 -2.25 -4.69 24.71
N GLU A 174 -2.00 -3.54 25.33
CA GLU A 174 -2.69 -3.11 26.55
C GLU A 174 -4.21 -3.14 26.40
N MET A 175 -4.74 -2.60 25.29
CA MET A 175 -6.18 -2.62 25.01
C MET A 175 -6.74 -4.05 24.92
N GLN A 176 -5.97 -5.00 24.36
CA GLN A 176 -6.38 -6.41 24.31
C GLN A 176 -6.34 -7.09 25.70
N LEU A 177 -5.33 -6.75 26.50
CA LEU A 177 -5.14 -7.30 27.85
C LEU A 177 -6.17 -6.77 28.85
N LEU A 178 -6.60 -5.51 28.70
CA LEU A 178 -7.68 -4.91 29.49
C LEU A 178 -8.97 -5.73 29.43
N GLN A 179 -9.30 -6.31 28.28
CA GLN A 179 -10.46 -7.20 28.14
C GLN A 179 -10.33 -8.47 29.02
N LYS A 180 -9.10 -8.86 29.35
CA LYS A 180 -8.75 -9.99 30.21
C LYS A 180 -8.46 -9.60 31.65
N LYS A 181 -8.64 -8.30 32.00
CA LYS A 181 -8.33 -7.72 33.32
C LYS A 181 -6.86 -7.90 33.70
N VAL A 182 -5.97 -7.77 32.75
CA VAL A 182 -4.51 -7.80 32.93
C VAL A 182 -3.95 -6.43 32.63
N ASP A 183 -3.19 -5.86 33.57
CA ASP A 183 -2.44 -4.63 33.40
C ASP A 183 -1.04 -4.96 32.87
N LEU A 184 -0.55 -4.16 31.93
CA LEU A 184 0.78 -4.28 31.36
C LEU A 184 1.56 -3.00 31.69
N ASP A 185 2.72 -3.16 32.33
CA ASP A 185 3.68 -2.06 32.53
C ASP A 185 4.98 -2.37 31.80
N VAL A 186 5.40 -1.43 30.95
CA VAL A 186 6.60 -1.59 30.11
C VAL A 186 7.60 -0.48 30.44
N THR A 187 8.75 -0.87 30.97
CA THR A 187 9.82 0.07 31.35
C THR A 187 10.47 0.73 30.11
N ASP A 188 11.09 1.89 30.29
CA ASP A 188 11.79 2.60 29.19
C ASP A 188 12.95 1.79 28.62
N SER A 189 13.62 0.99 29.44
CA SER A 189 14.67 0.05 28.99
C SER A 189 14.11 -1.05 28.10
N ALA A 190 12.94 -1.58 28.44
CA ALA A 190 12.25 -2.57 27.60
C ALA A 190 11.78 -1.98 26.27
N ARG A 191 11.26 -0.75 26.28
CA ARG A 191 10.87 -0.02 25.05
C ARG A 191 12.07 0.19 24.12
N SER A 192 13.21 0.62 24.67
CA SER A 192 14.45 0.82 23.90
C SER A 192 14.95 -0.49 23.31
N TRP A 193 14.93 -1.57 24.08
CA TRP A 193 15.31 -2.89 23.61
C TRP A 193 14.38 -3.41 22.50
N LEU A 194 13.06 -3.22 22.66
CA LEU A 194 12.08 -3.58 21.61
C LEU A 194 12.34 -2.80 20.32
N ALA A 195 12.67 -1.51 20.41
CA ALA A 195 12.98 -0.69 19.24
C ALA A 195 14.24 -1.19 18.51
N GLU A 196 15.28 -1.57 19.23
CA GLU A 196 16.53 -2.12 18.64
C GLU A 196 16.31 -3.51 18.05
N ALA A 197 15.70 -4.42 18.82
CA ALA A 197 15.51 -5.81 18.40
C ALA A 197 14.46 -5.96 17.28
N GLY A 198 13.47 -5.07 17.25
CA GLY A 198 12.35 -5.14 16.31
C GLY A 198 12.49 -4.29 15.04
N TYR A 199 13.55 -3.50 14.90
CA TYR A 199 13.81 -2.70 13.72
C TYR A 199 14.90 -3.33 12.86
N ASP A 200 14.65 -3.45 11.56
CA ASP A 200 15.61 -3.94 10.56
C ASP A 200 15.67 -2.93 9.40
N GLU A 201 16.86 -2.55 8.95
CA GLU A 201 17.04 -1.56 7.88
C GLU A 201 16.33 -1.93 6.56
N LYS A 202 16.21 -3.23 6.27
CA LYS A 202 15.58 -3.74 5.03
C LYS A 202 14.08 -3.95 5.20
N MET A 203 13.64 -4.40 6.38
CA MET A 203 12.25 -4.73 6.68
C MET A 203 11.51 -3.63 7.44
N GLY A 204 12.22 -2.57 7.86
CA GLY A 204 11.65 -1.46 8.64
C GLY A 204 11.12 -1.92 10.00
N ALA A 205 9.95 -1.39 10.39
CA ALA A 205 9.27 -1.74 11.64
C ALA A 205 8.39 -3.01 11.53
N ARG A 206 8.41 -3.74 10.41
CA ARG A 206 7.58 -4.95 10.22
C ARG A 206 7.86 -6.06 11.26
N PRO A 207 9.13 -6.32 11.68
CA PRO A 207 9.41 -7.31 12.71
C PRO A 207 8.87 -6.95 14.10
N LEU A 208 8.68 -5.66 14.41
CA LEU A 208 8.16 -5.19 15.72
C LEU A 208 6.81 -5.81 16.06
N ALA A 209 5.89 -5.90 15.10
CA ALA A 209 4.58 -6.49 15.32
C ALA A 209 4.69 -7.97 15.78
N ARG A 210 5.67 -8.72 15.28
CA ARG A 210 5.87 -10.13 15.66
C ARG A 210 6.60 -10.28 16.98
N LEU A 211 7.38 -9.27 17.36
CA LEU A 211 8.16 -9.29 18.60
C LEU A 211 7.28 -8.95 19.81
N ILE A 212 6.23 -8.13 19.61
CA ILE A 212 5.35 -7.63 20.67
C ILE A 212 4.09 -8.51 20.83
N HIS A 213 3.62 -9.15 19.76
CA HIS A 213 2.48 -10.09 19.75
C HIS A 213 2.93 -11.55 19.74
#